data_195e7ed5c6c508beaa717f89c7f50688
#
_entry.id   195e7ed5c6c508beaa717f89c7f50688
#
_cell.length_a   1.000
_cell.length_b   1.000
_cell.length_c   1.000
_cell.angle_alpha   90.00
_cell.angle_beta   90.00
_cell.angle_gamma   90.00
#
_symmetry.space_group_name_H-M   'P 1'
#
loop_
_entity.id
_entity.type
_entity.pdbx_description
1 polymer ?
#
loop_
_entity_poly.entity_id
_entity_poly.type
_entity_poly.pdbx_seq_one_letter_code
_entity_poly.pdbx_strand_id
1 'polypeptide(L)'
;CNWDDFVDYCVNLGLEGVEGLSGIPGTVGASVVQNIGAYGQEVASSVESVEVWDRKNKQTKELTNQELHFGYRMSALKASMYSAPATPAADFFPTPRYVVLSVTFALHHSETGVVGYGQLAKALGVEVGDRMATADIRNAVLKVRASKGMLEDSHRYLTEAMRGTKKSELVAIAHDAQRTQTGNDEPDYNRHSCGISAGFVALMESRMIDKPC
;
A
#
# COMPACT_ATOMS: atom_id res chain seq x y z
N CYS A 1 5.69 1.00 -5.31
CA CYS A 1 4.35 0.84 -5.88
C CYS A 1 3.38 1.77 -5.12
N ASN A 2 2.52 2.50 -5.84
CA ASN A 2 1.46 3.29 -5.23
C ASN A 2 0.43 2.35 -4.61
N TRP A 3 -0.11 2.73 -3.44
CA TRP A 3 -1.07 1.88 -2.73
C TRP A 3 -2.39 1.72 -3.48
N ASP A 4 -2.95 2.82 -4.01
CA ASP A 4 -4.26 2.74 -4.67
C ASP A 4 -4.20 2.03 -6.03
N ASP A 5 -3.06 2.13 -6.74
CA ASP A 5 -2.82 1.34 -7.95
C ASP A 5 -2.77 -0.16 -7.64
N PHE A 6 -2.16 -0.54 -6.51
CA PHE A 6 -2.16 -1.93 -6.04
C PHE A 6 -3.57 -2.43 -5.69
N VAL A 7 -4.36 -1.62 -4.98
CA VAL A 7 -5.76 -1.98 -4.66
C VAL A 7 -6.59 -2.13 -5.93
N ASP A 8 -6.45 -1.20 -6.88
CA ASP A 8 -7.14 -1.27 -8.18
C ASP A 8 -6.80 -2.55 -8.93
N TYR A 9 -5.52 -2.91 -8.96
CA TYR A 9 -5.06 -4.15 -9.57
C TYR A 9 -5.67 -5.39 -8.90
N CYS A 10 -5.71 -5.44 -7.56
CA CYS A 10 -6.33 -6.55 -6.82
C CYS A 10 -7.82 -6.69 -7.14
N VAL A 11 -8.56 -5.58 -7.13
CA VAL A 11 -10.00 -5.59 -7.45
C VAL A 11 -10.25 -6.06 -8.88
N ASN A 12 -9.43 -5.60 -9.84
CA ASN A 12 -9.55 -6.03 -11.25
C ASN A 12 -9.23 -7.51 -11.47
N LEU A 13 -8.44 -8.13 -10.59
CA LEU A 13 -8.18 -9.57 -10.59
C LEU A 13 -9.23 -10.38 -9.81
N GLY A 14 -10.27 -9.76 -9.25
CA GLY A 14 -11.26 -10.44 -8.42
C GLY A 14 -10.67 -10.92 -7.08
N LEU A 15 -9.79 -10.15 -6.49
CA LEU A 15 -9.20 -10.43 -5.18
C LEU A 15 -9.85 -9.54 -4.12
N GLU A 16 -10.35 -10.15 -3.03
CA GLU A 16 -10.90 -9.43 -1.87
C GLU A 16 -9.86 -9.29 -0.74
N GLY A 17 -10.06 -8.29 0.12
CA GLY A 17 -9.33 -8.09 1.36
C GLY A 17 -8.65 -6.72 1.49
N VAL A 18 -8.64 -5.91 0.44
CA VAL A 18 -8.03 -4.56 0.42
C VAL A 18 -8.93 -3.48 -0.19
N GLU A 19 -10.09 -3.84 -0.73
CA GLU A 19 -11.01 -2.94 -1.43
C GLU A 19 -11.50 -1.77 -0.57
N GLY A 20 -11.70 -2.00 0.74
CA GLY A 20 -12.06 -0.96 1.71
C GLY A 20 -10.93 0.03 1.98
N LEU A 21 -9.71 -0.29 1.62
CA LEU A 21 -8.52 0.56 1.79
C LEU A 21 -8.22 1.41 0.54
N SER A 22 -9.15 1.47 -0.41
CA SER A 22 -9.05 2.26 -1.64
C SER A 22 -8.84 3.73 -1.38
N GLY A 23 -8.04 4.40 -2.22
CA GLY A 23 -7.81 5.84 -2.16
C GLY A 23 -7.00 6.32 -0.96
N ILE A 24 -6.39 5.42 -0.15
CA ILE A 24 -5.45 5.83 0.90
C ILE A 24 -4.15 6.27 0.20
N PRO A 25 -3.66 7.48 0.46
CA PRO A 25 -2.44 7.98 -0.16
C PRO A 25 -1.21 7.26 0.39
N GLY A 26 -0.21 7.09 -0.47
CA GLY A 26 1.09 6.53 -0.09
C GLY A 26 1.50 5.32 -0.91
N THR A 27 2.36 4.50 -0.36
CA THR A 27 2.94 3.34 -1.05
C THR A 27 2.62 2.04 -0.32
N VAL A 28 2.72 0.91 -1.05
CA VAL A 28 2.55 -0.44 -0.48
C VAL A 28 3.46 -0.67 0.72
N GLY A 29 4.75 -0.31 0.63
CA GLY A 29 5.67 -0.46 1.76
C GLY A 29 5.38 0.46 2.94
N ALA A 30 4.79 1.64 2.71
CA ALA A 30 4.36 2.53 3.79
C ALA A 30 3.11 2.00 4.51
N SER A 31 2.27 1.23 3.83
CA SER A 31 1.01 0.71 4.36
C SER A 31 1.20 -0.13 5.62
N VAL A 32 2.23 -0.98 5.62
CA VAL A 32 2.55 -1.90 6.72
C VAL A 32 3.22 -1.23 7.92
N VAL A 33 3.81 -0.03 7.72
CA VAL A 33 4.52 0.65 8.82
C VAL A 33 3.57 1.03 9.95
N GLN A 34 2.39 1.52 9.63
CA GLN A 34 1.42 1.93 10.65
C GLN A 34 0.10 1.17 10.57
N ASN A 35 0.09 -0.02 9.94
CA ASN A 35 -1.14 -0.80 9.79
C ASN A 35 -2.29 0.07 9.28
N ILE A 36 -2.21 0.50 8.01
CA ILE A 36 -3.29 1.35 7.47
C ILE A 36 -4.64 0.65 7.59
N GLY A 37 -5.68 1.41 7.88
CA GLY A 37 -7.01 0.88 8.03
C GLY A 37 -8.08 1.93 7.74
N ALA A 38 -9.14 1.50 7.09
CA ALA A 38 -10.31 2.29 6.76
C ALA A 38 -11.51 1.38 6.49
N TYR A 39 -12.70 1.90 6.69
CA TYR A 39 -13.97 1.27 6.34
C TYR A 39 -14.13 -0.20 6.80
N GLY A 40 -13.59 -0.51 7.99
CA GLY A 40 -13.67 -1.84 8.60
C GLY A 40 -12.58 -2.82 8.17
N GLN A 41 -11.66 -2.42 7.31
CA GLN A 41 -10.49 -3.22 6.92
C GLN A 41 -9.20 -2.63 7.49
N GLU A 42 -8.22 -3.49 7.73
CA GLU A 42 -6.83 -3.14 8.07
C GLU A 42 -5.87 -3.97 7.22
N VAL A 43 -4.74 -3.39 6.82
CA VAL A 43 -3.76 -4.08 5.99
C VAL A 43 -3.19 -5.34 6.67
N ALA A 44 -3.13 -5.34 7.99
CA ALA A 44 -2.72 -6.49 8.80
C ALA A 44 -3.49 -7.78 8.48
N SER A 45 -4.76 -7.67 8.09
CA SER A 45 -5.60 -8.83 7.78
C SER A 45 -5.20 -9.53 6.48
N SER A 46 -4.49 -8.83 5.61
CA SER A 46 -4.11 -9.31 4.26
C SER A 46 -2.61 -9.50 4.10
N VAL A 47 -1.79 -9.01 5.02
CA VAL A 47 -0.32 -9.18 4.97
C VAL A 47 0.06 -10.56 5.50
N GLU A 48 0.85 -11.30 4.74
CA GLU A 48 1.48 -12.55 5.16
C GLU A 48 2.87 -12.31 5.76
N SER A 49 3.73 -11.61 5.03
CA SER A 49 5.07 -11.26 5.48
C SER A 49 5.57 -9.97 4.84
N VAL A 50 6.65 -9.43 5.40
CA VAL A 50 7.34 -8.24 4.90
C VAL A 50 8.83 -8.49 4.88
N GLU A 51 9.45 -8.37 3.70
CA GLU A 51 10.90 -8.38 3.58
C GLU A 51 11.44 -6.99 3.89
N VAL A 52 12.42 -6.92 4.76
CA VAL A 52 13.02 -5.67 5.23
C VAL A 52 14.55 -5.72 5.18
N TRP A 53 15.16 -4.58 4.93
CA TRP A 53 16.57 -4.37 5.25
C TRP A 53 16.69 -3.90 6.69
N ASP A 54 17.32 -4.71 7.55
CA ASP A 54 17.63 -4.33 8.95
C ASP A 54 18.93 -3.51 8.97
N ARG A 55 18.81 -2.22 9.15
CA ARG A 55 19.94 -1.28 9.19
C ARG A 55 20.88 -1.52 10.37
N LYS A 56 20.36 -2.08 11.49
CA LYS A 56 21.16 -2.40 12.66
C LYS A 56 22.07 -3.59 12.43
N ASN A 57 21.51 -4.66 11.82
CA ASN A 57 22.24 -5.91 11.59
C ASN A 57 22.86 -5.97 10.19
N LYS A 58 22.58 -4.98 9.34
CA LYS A 58 23.07 -4.88 7.94
C LYS A 58 22.78 -6.13 7.11
N GLN A 59 21.55 -6.62 7.23
CA GLN A 59 21.08 -7.81 6.50
C GLN A 59 19.61 -7.69 6.14
N THR A 60 19.21 -8.44 5.12
CA THR A 60 17.81 -8.65 4.79
C THR A 60 17.18 -9.62 5.76
N LYS A 61 15.96 -9.35 6.18
CA LYS A 61 15.15 -10.23 7.05
C LYS A 61 13.70 -10.24 6.55
N GLU A 62 13.08 -11.40 6.56
CA GLU A 62 11.64 -11.53 6.42
C GLU A 62 10.99 -11.49 7.81
N LEU A 63 9.95 -10.68 7.95
CA LEU A 63 9.12 -10.56 9.15
C LEU A 63 7.74 -11.10 8.83
N THR A 64 7.33 -12.13 9.55
CA THR A 64 5.98 -12.69 9.46
C THR A 64 4.94 -11.71 10.02
N ASN A 65 3.68 -11.92 9.69
CA ASN A 65 2.57 -11.13 10.24
C ASN A 65 2.61 -11.09 11.79
N GLN A 66 2.92 -12.22 12.43
CA GLN A 66 3.05 -12.28 13.90
C GLN A 66 4.21 -11.42 14.42
N GLU A 67 5.38 -11.45 13.77
CA GLU A 67 6.55 -10.64 14.16
C GLU A 67 6.34 -9.14 13.92
N LEU A 68 5.42 -8.78 13.02
CA LEU A 68 5.06 -7.38 12.76
C LEU A 68 4.23 -6.77 13.90
N HIS A 69 3.67 -7.58 14.82
CA HIS A 69 2.92 -7.12 16.00
C HIS A 69 1.95 -6.00 15.66
N PHE A 70 1.14 -6.17 14.63
CA PHE A 70 0.18 -5.17 14.22
C PHE A 70 -0.82 -4.83 15.32
N GLY A 71 -1.08 -3.55 15.48
CA GLY A 71 -2.10 -3.00 16.33
C GLY A 71 -2.72 -1.77 15.68
N TYR A 72 -3.62 -1.08 16.40
CA TYR A 72 -4.26 0.12 15.85
C TYR A 72 -3.23 1.19 15.48
N ARG A 73 -3.04 1.42 14.19
CA ARG A 73 -2.05 2.35 13.62
C ARG A 73 -0.62 2.10 14.11
N MET A 74 -0.28 0.84 14.37
CA MET A 74 1.01 0.44 14.94
C MET A 74 1.50 -0.86 14.28
N SER A 75 2.84 -0.99 14.21
CA SER A 75 3.57 -2.21 13.89
C SER A 75 4.93 -2.22 14.56
N ALA A 76 5.62 -3.36 14.57
CA ALA A 76 7.01 -3.45 15.01
C ALA A 76 7.94 -2.54 14.18
N LEU A 77 7.63 -2.32 12.91
CA LEU A 77 8.37 -1.39 12.05
C LEU A 77 8.27 0.03 12.61
N LYS A 78 7.05 0.50 12.88
CA LYS A 78 6.81 1.82 13.45
C LYS A 78 7.39 1.95 14.86
N ALA A 79 7.19 0.95 15.73
CA ALA A 79 7.74 0.94 17.07
C ALA A 79 9.27 1.11 17.08
N SER A 80 9.96 0.49 16.12
CA SER A 80 11.42 0.59 15.99
C SER A 80 11.91 2.00 15.65
N MET A 81 11.05 2.87 15.11
CA MET A 81 11.39 4.27 14.78
C MET A 81 11.47 5.15 16.04
N TYR A 82 10.75 4.78 17.10
CA TYR A 82 10.63 5.56 18.32
C TYR A 82 11.53 5.06 19.45
N SER A 83 12.43 4.11 19.17
CA SER A 83 13.45 3.66 20.14
C SER A 83 14.51 4.76 20.32
N ALA A 84 14.14 5.81 21.05
CA ALA A 84 15.04 6.90 21.39
C ALA A 84 16.08 6.45 22.41
N PRO A 85 17.32 7.00 22.40
CA PRO A 85 18.24 6.87 23.50
C PRO A 85 17.64 7.49 24.79
N ALA A 86 18.07 7.02 25.96
CA ALA A 86 17.57 7.50 27.25
C ALA A 86 17.68 9.03 27.41
N THR A 87 18.69 9.64 26.78
CA THR A 87 18.84 11.10 26.69
C THR A 87 19.04 11.46 25.21
N PRO A 88 17.99 11.78 24.48
CA PRO A 88 18.11 12.17 23.09
C PRO A 88 18.82 13.53 22.98
N ALA A 89 19.68 13.68 21.98
CA ALA A 89 20.23 14.99 21.61
C ALA A 89 19.10 15.93 21.12
N ALA A 90 19.34 17.23 21.16
CA ALA A 90 18.34 18.23 20.77
C ALA A 90 17.91 18.12 19.30
N ASP A 91 18.76 17.54 18.47
CA ASP A 91 18.56 17.28 17.03
C ASP A 91 18.13 15.83 16.74
N PHE A 92 17.73 15.07 17.77
CA PHE A 92 17.29 13.70 17.59
C PHE A 92 16.09 13.62 16.65
N PHE A 93 16.24 12.86 15.58
CA PHE A 93 15.17 12.53 14.65
C PHE A 93 14.95 11.00 14.62
N PRO A 94 13.70 10.53 14.78
CA PRO A 94 13.40 9.10 14.70
C PRO A 94 13.85 8.53 13.36
N THR A 95 14.80 7.60 13.40
CA THR A 95 15.31 6.95 12.20
C THR A 95 14.78 5.52 12.14
N PRO A 96 14.09 5.12 11.06
CA PRO A 96 13.57 3.77 10.95
C PRO A 96 14.72 2.76 10.95
N ARG A 97 14.60 1.73 11.80
CA ARG A 97 15.54 0.59 11.80
C ARG A 97 15.39 -0.23 10.52
N TYR A 98 14.16 -0.40 10.07
CA TYR A 98 13.82 -1.24 8.93
C TYR A 98 13.47 -0.41 7.70
N VAL A 99 13.98 -0.83 6.54
CA VAL A 99 13.54 -0.34 5.22
C VAL A 99 12.76 -1.47 4.59
N VAL A 100 11.49 -1.23 4.27
CA VAL A 100 10.64 -2.22 3.61
C VAL A 100 11.12 -2.41 2.17
N LEU A 101 11.41 -3.64 1.78
CA LEU A 101 11.83 -4.02 0.44
C LEU A 101 10.65 -4.59 -0.35
N SER A 102 9.92 -5.56 0.24
CA SER A 102 8.73 -6.14 -0.36
C SER A 102 7.67 -6.46 0.70
N VAL A 103 6.41 -6.59 0.25
CA VAL A 103 5.28 -7.00 1.07
C VAL A 103 4.58 -8.17 0.37
N THR A 104 4.42 -9.27 1.08
CA THR A 104 3.65 -10.42 0.62
C THR A 104 2.24 -10.35 1.18
N PHE A 105 1.25 -10.41 0.29
CA PHE A 105 -0.16 -10.39 0.65
C PHE A 105 -0.77 -11.77 0.44
N ALA A 106 -1.63 -12.17 1.37
CA ALA A 106 -2.53 -13.31 1.24
C ALA A 106 -3.95 -12.77 1.00
N LEU A 107 -4.39 -12.82 -0.24
CA LEU A 107 -5.71 -12.36 -0.67
C LEU A 107 -6.55 -13.56 -1.14
N HIS A 108 -7.87 -13.42 -1.15
CA HIS A 108 -8.77 -14.47 -1.58
C HIS A 108 -9.39 -14.13 -2.94
N HIS A 109 -9.48 -15.11 -3.83
CA HIS A 109 -10.29 -14.96 -5.03
C HIS A 109 -11.77 -14.88 -4.65
N SER A 110 -12.35 -13.72 -4.86
CA SER A 110 -13.76 -13.45 -4.66
C SER A 110 -14.15 -12.18 -5.39
N GLU A 111 -15.21 -12.25 -6.19
CA GLU A 111 -15.78 -11.06 -6.82
C GLU A 111 -16.53 -10.17 -5.83
N THR A 112 -16.77 -10.66 -4.59
CA THR A 112 -17.51 -9.92 -3.57
C THR A 112 -16.68 -9.79 -2.29
N GLY A 113 -16.76 -8.62 -1.64
CA GLY A 113 -16.16 -8.33 -0.34
C GLY A 113 -17.22 -8.02 0.71
N VAL A 114 -16.82 -8.00 1.98
CA VAL A 114 -17.70 -7.69 3.12
C VAL A 114 -17.75 -6.19 3.35
N VAL A 115 -18.96 -5.63 3.47
CA VAL A 115 -19.18 -4.23 3.85
C VAL A 115 -19.03 -4.10 5.37
N GLY A 116 -17.83 -3.79 5.84
CA GLY A 116 -17.47 -3.80 7.27
C GLY A 116 -17.73 -2.50 8.04
N TYR A 117 -18.34 -1.46 7.45
CA TYR A 117 -18.44 -0.16 8.07
C TYR A 117 -19.75 0.57 7.75
N GLY A 118 -20.43 1.11 8.80
CA GLY A 118 -21.77 1.68 8.67
C GLY A 118 -21.91 2.84 7.66
N GLN A 119 -20.92 3.71 7.53
CA GLN A 119 -20.96 4.78 6.52
C GLN A 119 -20.89 4.23 5.09
N LEU A 120 -20.12 3.16 4.89
CA LEU A 120 -20.01 2.49 3.60
C LEU A 120 -21.30 1.74 3.28
N ALA A 121 -21.86 1.03 4.26
CA ALA A 121 -23.15 0.36 4.14
C ALA A 121 -24.26 1.34 3.73
N LYS A 122 -24.33 2.51 4.40
CA LYS A 122 -25.27 3.57 4.03
C LYS A 122 -25.04 4.08 2.60
N ALA A 123 -23.80 4.24 2.17
CA ALA A 123 -23.48 4.72 0.83
C ALA A 123 -23.87 3.71 -0.27
N LEU A 124 -23.82 2.42 0.06
CA LEU A 124 -24.20 1.30 -0.82
C LEU A 124 -25.68 0.92 -0.74
N GLY A 125 -26.41 1.40 0.28
CA GLY A 125 -27.82 1.04 0.50
C GLY A 125 -28.00 -0.39 1.04
N VAL A 126 -27.04 -0.90 1.80
CA VAL A 126 -26.99 -2.26 2.37
C VAL A 126 -26.75 -2.20 3.88
N GLU A 127 -26.73 -3.34 4.56
CA GLU A 127 -26.39 -3.45 5.97
C GLU A 127 -24.90 -3.79 6.19
N VAL A 128 -24.41 -3.51 7.39
CA VAL A 128 -23.04 -3.92 7.79
C VAL A 128 -23.01 -5.43 7.90
N GLY A 129 -22.06 -6.06 7.22
CA GLY A 129 -21.93 -7.50 7.12
C GLY A 129 -22.39 -8.07 5.77
N ASP A 130 -23.15 -7.31 4.99
CA ASP A 130 -23.53 -7.72 3.64
C ASP A 130 -22.29 -7.84 2.72
N ARG A 131 -22.42 -8.68 1.70
CA ARG A 131 -21.40 -8.83 0.66
C ARG A 131 -21.84 -8.10 -0.61
N MET A 132 -20.91 -7.32 -1.17
CA MET A 132 -21.10 -6.56 -2.41
C MET A 132 -19.91 -6.80 -3.34
N ALA A 133 -20.09 -6.54 -4.63
CA ALA A 133 -18.99 -6.61 -5.57
C ALA A 133 -17.81 -5.74 -5.09
N THR A 134 -16.58 -6.27 -5.11
CA THR A 134 -15.38 -5.56 -4.66
C THR A 134 -15.19 -4.24 -5.40
N ALA A 135 -15.55 -4.21 -6.69
CA ALA A 135 -15.55 -3.00 -7.51
C ALA A 135 -16.56 -1.94 -7.00
N ASP A 136 -17.75 -2.35 -6.57
CA ASP A 136 -18.76 -1.44 -6.02
C ASP A 136 -18.32 -0.89 -4.66
N ILE A 137 -17.72 -1.74 -3.81
CA ILE A 137 -17.13 -1.31 -2.54
C ILE A 137 -16.04 -0.27 -2.81
N ARG A 138 -15.08 -0.55 -3.70
CA ARG A 138 -14.04 0.39 -4.09
C ARG A 138 -14.62 1.73 -4.56
N ASN A 139 -15.58 1.71 -5.48
CA ASN A 139 -16.20 2.91 -6.01
C ASN A 139 -16.91 3.73 -4.93
N ALA A 140 -17.62 3.07 -4.00
CA ALA A 140 -18.27 3.74 -2.88
C ALA A 140 -17.25 4.37 -1.92
N VAL A 141 -16.16 3.67 -1.60
CA VAL A 141 -15.06 4.18 -0.78
C VAL A 141 -14.45 5.42 -1.41
N LEU A 142 -14.09 5.36 -2.70
CA LEU A 142 -13.52 6.51 -3.42
C LEU A 142 -14.48 7.70 -3.43
N LYS A 143 -15.77 7.47 -3.67
CA LYS A 143 -16.81 8.52 -3.62
C LYS A 143 -16.92 9.18 -2.24
N VAL A 144 -16.94 8.37 -1.17
CA VAL A 144 -16.99 8.88 0.20
C VAL A 144 -15.72 9.65 0.54
N ARG A 145 -14.55 9.17 0.13
CA ARG A 145 -13.28 9.85 0.36
C ARG A 145 -13.18 11.16 -0.43
N ALA A 146 -13.63 11.17 -1.68
CA ALA A 146 -13.68 12.38 -2.51
C ALA A 146 -14.52 13.48 -1.88
N SER A 147 -15.72 13.13 -1.35
CA SER A 147 -16.61 14.09 -0.68
C SER A 147 -16.00 14.73 0.57
N LYS A 148 -14.96 14.10 1.15
CA LYS A 148 -14.23 14.59 2.32
C LYS A 148 -12.89 15.24 1.98
N GLY A 149 -12.53 15.36 0.70
CA GLY A 149 -11.22 15.85 0.27
C GLY A 149 -10.06 14.95 0.70
N MET A 150 -10.29 13.63 0.84
CA MET A 150 -9.33 12.66 1.35
C MET A 150 -8.64 11.84 0.26
N LEU A 151 -8.93 12.13 -1.01
CA LEU A 151 -8.19 11.51 -2.12
C LEU A 151 -6.89 12.26 -2.37
N GLU A 152 -5.92 11.49 -2.84
CA GLU A 152 -4.62 12.03 -3.23
C GLU A 152 -4.78 12.99 -4.42
N ASP A 153 -4.28 14.21 -4.26
CA ASP A 153 -4.13 15.12 -5.38
C ASP A 153 -2.94 14.67 -6.23
N SER A 154 -3.14 14.55 -7.54
CA SER A 154 -2.10 14.17 -8.50
C SER A 154 -0.85 15.07 -8.46
N HIS A 155 -0.96 16.27 -7.88
CA HIS A 155 0.14 17.21 -7.72
C HIS A 155 0.85 17.12 -6.35
N ARG A 156 0.33 16.37 -5.40
CA ARG A 156 0.78 16.37 -3.99
C ARG A 156 2.21 15.89 -3.79
N TYR A 157 2.71 15.04 -4.66
CA TYR A 157 4.04 14.43 -4.57
C TYR A 157 4.99 14.83 -5.68
N LEU A 158 4.66 15.87 -6.45
CA LEU A 158 5.57 16.38 -7.45
C LEU A 158 6.76 17.06 -6.77
N THR A 159 7.95 16.55 -7.04
CA THR A 159 9.19 17.23 -6.70
C THR A 159 9.34 18.49 -7.56
N GLU A 160 10.25 19.40 -7.18
CA GLU A 160 10.53 20.58 -8.01
C GLU A 160 10.92 20.23 -9.45
N ALA A 161 11.67 19.13 -9.62
CA ALA A 161 12.07 18.62 -10.94
C ALA A 161 10.87 18.11 -11.77
N MET A 162 9.74 17.82 -11.13
CA MET A 162 8.52 17.30 -11.77
C MET A 162 7.45 18.40 -11.94
N ARG A 163 7.71 19.62 -11.47
CA ARG A 163 6.78 20.74 -11.65
C ARG A 163 6.54 21.02 -13.13
N GLY A 164 5.26 21.08 -13.50
CA GLY A 164 4.83 21.30 -14.87
C GLY A 164 4.67 20.03 -15.70
N THR A 165 5.08 18.86 -15.19
CA THR A 165 4.88 17.59 -15.88
C THR A 165 3.47 17.07 -15.63
N LYS A 166 2.74 16.75 -16.68
CA LYS A 166 1.39 16.16 -16.54
C LYS A 166 1.49 14.73 -16.03
N LYS A 167 0.49 14.27 -15.26
CA LYS A 167 0.42 12.91 -14.74
C LYS A 167 0.59 11.86 -15.86
N SER A 168 -0.02 12.07 -17.02
CA SER A 168 0.12 11.22 -18.20
C SER A 168 1.55 11.10 -18.72
N GLU A 169 2.33 12.19 -18.63
CA GLU A 169 3.73 12.21 -19.05
C GLU A 169 4.63 11.48 -18.04
N LEU A 170 4.33 11.60 -16.73
CA LEU A 170 5.04 10.87 -15.68
C LEU A 170 4.82 9.37 -15.78
N VAL A 171 3.59 8.95 -16.08
CA VAL A 171 3.26 7.55 -16.34
C VAL A 171 3.98 7.05 -17.59
N ALA A 172 4.02 7.83 -18.66
CA ALA A 172 4.75 7.49 -19.89
C ALA A 172 6.25 7.33 -19.65
N ILE A 173 6.87 8.24 -18.88
CA ILE A 173 8.30 8.15 -18.51
C ILE A 173 8.58 6.90 -17.70
N ALA A 174 7.72 6.54 -16.75
CA ALA A 174 7.85 5.32 -15.97
C ALA A 174 7.73 4.06 -16.84
N HIS A 175 6.78 4.03 -17.78
CA HIS A 175 6.63 2.94 -18.74
C HIS A 175 7.82 2.82 -19.70
N ASP A 176 8.36 3.92 -20.20
CA ASP A 176 9.53 3.91 -21.07
C ASP A 176 10.81 3.45 -20.34
N ALA A 177 10.96 3.83 -19.07
CA ALA A 177 12.05 3.33 -18.24
C ALA A 177 11.95 1.82 -18.00
N GLN A 178 10.74 1.27 -17.90
CA GLN A 178 10.53 -0.19 -17.81
C GLN A 178 10.82 -0.91 -19.13
N ARG A 179 10.42 -0.36 -20.28
CA ARG A 179 10.72 -0.92 -21.61
C ARG A 179 12.20 -1.03 -21.87
N THR A 180 12.97 -0.04 -21.50
CA THR A 180 14.44 -0.05 -21.68
C THR A 180 15.13 -1.08 -20.79
N GLN A 181 14.52 -1.52 -19.69
CA GLN A 181 15.07 -2.54 -18.81
C GLN A 181 14.71 -3.96 -19.20
N THR A 182 13.53 -4.19 -19.80
CA THR A 182 13.01 -5.56 -20.06
C THR A 182 13.12 -6.01 -21.52
N GLY A 183 13.28 -5.09 -22.46
CA GLY A 183 13.37 -5.41 -23.90
C GLY A 183 12.11 -6.07 -24.51
N ASN A 184 11.00 -6.11 -23.78
CA ASN A 184 9.75 -6.70 -24.22
C ASN A 184 8.67 -5.62 -24.39
N ASP A 185 7.95 -5.67 -25.52
CA ASP A 185 6.86 -4.75 -25.85
C ASP A 185 5.53 -5.05 -25.10
N GLU A 186 5.45 -6.14 -24.34
CA GLU A 186 4.29 -6.44 -23.50
C GLU A 186 4.52 -5.99 -22.06
N PRO A 187 3.54 -5.31 -21.41
CA PRO A 187 3.63 -4.97 -20.02
C PRO A 187 3.63 -6.24 -19.18
N ASP A 188 4.74 -6.51 -18.51
CA ASP A 188 4.82 -7.58 -17.52
C ASP A 188 4.05 -7.16 -16.27
N TYR A 189 2.80 -7.56 -16.18
CA TYR A 189 1.90 -7.28 -15.04
C TYR A 189 2.37 -7.91 -13.73
N ASN A 190 3.39 -8.77 -13.75
CA ASN A 190 3.96 -9.41 -12.58
C ASN A 190 5.15 -8.64 -11.97
N ARG A 191 5.60 -7.55 -12.60
CA ARG A 191 6.69 -6.71 -12.12
C ARG A 191 6.28 -5.24 -12.05
N HIS A 192 5.68 -4.85 -10.96
CA HIS A 192 5.44 -3.44 -10.67
C HIS A 192 6.61 -2.86 -9.86
N SER A 193 7.68 -2.47 -10.55
CA SER A 193 8.66 -1.58 -9.98
C SER A 193 8.21 -0.13 -10.22
N CYS A 194 7.52 0.47 -9.28
CA CYS A 194 7.31 1.92 -9.27
C CYS A 194 8.57 2.60 -8.76
N GLY A 195 9.50 2.82 -9.65
CA GLY A 195 10.62 3.70 -9.40
C GLY A 195 10.21 5.14 -9.60
N ILE A 196 9.73 5.83 -8.58
CA ILE A 196 9.79 7.29 -8.54
C ILE A 196 10.81 7.61 -7.48
N SER A 197 12.01 7.87 -7.90
CA SER A 197 13.07 8.28 -7.02
C SER A 197 13.33 9.76 -7.15
N ALA A 198 13.26 10.47 -6.04
CA ALA A 198 14.34 11.35 -5.69
C ALA A 198 15.15 10.60 -4.61
N GLY A 199 16.10 9.78 -5.01
CA GLY A 199 17.15 9.31 -4.12
C GLY A 199 16.90 8.08 -3.25
N PHE A 200 15.78 7.36 -3.36
CA PHE A 200 15.57 6.07 -2.71
C PHE A 200 14.86 5.10 -3.66
N VAL A 201 15.62 4.21 -4.27
CA VAL A 201 15.10 3.03 -4.95
C VAL A 201 14.81 1.99 -3.88
N ALA A 202 13.58 1.95 -3.37
CA ALA A 202 13.06 0.75 -2.76
C ALA A 202 12.39 -0.05 -3.88
N LEU A 203 13.07 -1.05 -4.40
CA LEU A 203 12.44 -2.09 -5.21
C LEU A 203 11.40 -2.77 -4.31
N MET A 204 10.13 -2.53 -4.56
CA MET A 204 9.06 -3.22 -3.90
C MET A 204 8.53 -4.29 -4.83
N GLU A 205 8.87 -5.53 -4.57
CA GLU A 205 8.16 -6.68 -5.09
C GLU A 205 6.95 -6.93 -4.20
N SER A 206 5.74 -6.73 -4.70
CA SER A 206 4.55 -7.26 -4.04
C SER A 206 4.27 -8.64 -4.64
N ARG A 207 4.33 -9.67 -3.82
CA ARG A 207 3.93 -11.03 -4.20
C ARG A 207 2.52 -11.28 -3.66
N MET A 208 1.64 -11.70 -4.53
CA MET A 208 0.31 -12.17 -4.15
C MET A 208 0.34 -13.69 -4.06
N ILE A 209 -0.09 -14.21 -2.94
CA ILE A 209 -0.25 -15.65 -2.73
C ILE A 209 -1.74 -15.93 -2.62
N ASP A 210 -2.22 -16.79 -3.47
CA ASP A 210 -3.58 -17.32 -3.42
C ASP A 210 -3.66 -18.38 -2.33
N LYS A 211 -4.53 -18.19 -1.35
CA LYS A 211 -4.80 -19.22 -0.34
C LYS A 211 -5.96 -20.06 -0.86
N PRO A 212 -5.79 -21.39 -1.00
CA PRO A 212 -6.92 -22.25 -1.30
C PRO A 212 -7.94 -22.18 -0.14
N CYS A 213 -9.21 -22.11 -0.52
CA CYS A 213 -10.35 -22.17 0.39
C CYS A 213 -10.33 -23.43 1.25
#